data_88083cec3441bf3e5793625aeead6c94
#
_entry.id   88083cec3441bf3e5793625aeead6c94
#
_cell.length_a   1.000
_cell.length_b   1.000
_cell.length_c   1.000
_cell.angle_alpha   90.00
_cell.angle_beta   90.00
_cell.angle_gamma   90.00
#
_symmetry.space_group_name_H-M   'P 1'
#
loop_
_entity.id
_entity.type
_entity.pdbx_description
1 polymer ?
#
loop_
_entity_poly.entity_id
_entity_poly.type
_entity_poly.pdbx_seq_one_letter_code
_entity_poly.pdbx_strand_id
1 'polypeptide(L)'
;MTGQFTGRHIIVTGGGRGIGQATARAFAAAGAEVLVLGRTVADLEETVSQVTGDGGQAWLTRCDVSDEAQVEDAVGAAAERWDRIDVLINNAGIDDDTPFLDIDRARWRAIIDTNLTGAFLMAQAVARRMAQTGGGVILHTASIDASGGDGPYAAYNASKAGLLGLNRTMALELAAVGIRSNCVSPGFTHTVMTEHAVGPKLLDYLNGSFARVPMKRLVRTDEVAHAFLFLASDQASAITGIDLRVDAGLTANWYILETLPDA
;
A
#
# COMPACT_ATOMS: atom_id res chain seq x y z
N MET A 1 15.00 -4.19 14.74
CA MET A 1 13.55 -3.98 15.04
C MET A 1 12.82 -5.30 15.33
N THR A 2 13.56 -6.31 15.75
CA THR A 2 12.97 -7.60 16.14
C THR A 2 12.10 -7.43 17.37
N GLY A 3 10.83 -7.89 17.30
CA GLY A 3 9.89 -7.89 18.41
C GLY A 3 9.04 -6.61 18.61
N GLN A 4 9.20 -5.59 17.78
CA GLN A 4 8.43 -4.33 17.91
C GLN A 4 6.91 -4.53 17.76
N PHE A 5 6.49 -5.54 17.00
CA PHE A 5 5.08 -5.87 16.74
C PHE A 5 4.67 -7.21 17.33
N THR A 6 5.40 -7.72 18.34
CA THR A 6 5.03 -8.97 19.03
C THR A 6 3.63 -8.85 19.63
N GLY A 7 2.77 -9.82 19.30
CA GLY A 7 1.37 -9.86 19.73
C GLY A 7 0.46 -8.85 19.02
N ARG A 8 0.91 -8.24 17.92
CA ARG A 8 0.09 -7.39 17.06
C ARG A 8 -0.44 -8.16 15.85
N HIS A 9 -1.64 -7.82 15.41
CA HIS A 9 -2.37 -8.46 14.33
C HIS A 9 -2.56 -7.49 13.16
N ILE A 10 -2.03 -7.88 12.00
CA ILE A 10 -1.90 -7.01 10.83
C ILE A 10 -2.65 -7.60 9.65
N ILE A 11 -3.50 -6.82 9.00
CA ILE A 11 -4.13 -7.17 7.72
C ILE A 11 -3.41 -6.42 6.60
N VAL A 12 -2.99 -7.15 5.55
CA VAL A 12 -2.37 -6.57 4.34
C VAL A 12 -3.17 -6.97 3.11
N THR A 13 -3.84 -6.01 2.46
CA THR A 13 -4.51 -6.25 1.19
C THR A 13 -3.53 -6.19 0.02
N GLY A 14 -3.74 -7.02 -1.02
CA GLY A 14 -2.75 -7.16 -2.09
C GLY A 14 -1.42 -7.73 -1.60
N GLY A 15 -1.46 -8.59 -0.56
CA GLY A 15 -0.28 -9.12 0.14
C GLY A 15 0.49 -10.18 -0.62
N GLY A 16 0.07 -10.58 -1.84
CA GLY A 16 0.69 -11.67 -2.59
C GLY A 16 1.96 -11.29 -3.36
N ARG A 17 2.18 -10.02 -3.67
CA ARG A 17 3.31 -9.56 -4.51
C ARG A 17 3.78 -8.17 -4.11
N GLY A 18 4.98 -7.80 -4.61
CA GLY A 18 5.51 -6.44 -4.60
C GLY A 18 5.54 -5.80 -3.22
N ILE A 19 4.99 -4.59 -3.10
CA ILE A 19 4.96 -3.82 -1.85
C ILE A 19 4.19 -4.55 -0.77
N GLY A 20 3.03 -5.15 -1.10
CA GLY A 20 2.21 -5.89 -0.13
C GLY A 20 2.92 -7.10 0.47
N GLN A 21 3.58 -7.90 -0.38
CA GLN A 21 4.39 -9.05 0.06
C GLN A 21 5.55 -8.60 0.95
N ALA A 22 6.32 -7.59 0.52
CA ALA A 22 7.43 -7.05 1.30
C ALA A 22 6.95 -6.49 2.65
N THR A 23 5.78 -5.83 2.68
CA THR A 23 5.15 -5.32 3.89
C THR A 23 4.74 -6.44 4.84
N ALA A 24 4.08 -7.49 4.34
CA ALA A 24 3.69 -8.64 5.14
C ALA A 24 4.91 -9.31 5.80
N ARG A 25 5.97 -9.55 5.02
CA ARG A 25 7.24 -10.11 5.53
C ARG A 25 7.89 -9.22 6.57
N ALA A 26 7.92 -7.90 6.36
CA ALA A 26 8.53 -6.96 7.27
C ALA A 26 7.79 -6.91 8.63
N PHE A 27 6.45 -6.91 8.64
CA PHE A 27 5.67 -6.99 9.88
C PHE A 27 5.86 -8.32 10.60
N ALA A 28 5.85 -9.44 9.87
CA ALA A 28 6.09 -10.76 10.45
C ALA A 28 7.49 -10.89 11.06
N ALA A 29 8.53 -10.39 10.38
CA ALA A 29 9.89 -10.33 10.89
C ALA A 29 10.02 -9.42 12.13
N ALA A 30 9.12 -8.45 12.30
CA ALA A 30 9.01 -7.61 13.48
C ALA A 30 8.17 -8.24 14.61
N GLY A 31 7.68 -9.47 14.43
CA GLY A 31 6.98 -10.27 15.44
C GLY A 31 5.45 -10.24 15.37
N ALA A 32 4.87 -9.64 14.34
CA ALA A 32 3.42 -9.64 14.15
C ALA A 32 2.89 -10.97 13.59
N GLU A 33 1.62 -11.26 13.85
CA GLU A 33 0.85 -12.21 13.05
C GLU A 33 0.15 -11.47 11.90
N VAL A 34 0.29 -11.97 10.67
CA VAL A 34 -0.15 -11.26 9.46
C VAL A 34 -1.19 -12.04 8.68
N LEU A 35 -2.32 -11.42 8.37
CA LEU A 35 -3.28 -11.89 7.38
C LEU A 35 -3.00 -11.21 6.04
N VAL A 36 -2.73 -12.01 5.00
CA VAL A 36 -2.59 -11.51 3.64
C VAL A 36 -3.85 -11.77 2.83
N LEU A 37 -4.37 -10.72 2.19
CA LEU A 37 -5.57 -10.75 1.36
C LEU A 37 -5.23 -10.46 -0.10
N GLY A 38 -5.94 -11.12 -1.02
CA GLY A 38 -5.81 -10.90 -2.45
C GLY A 38 -6.65 -11.86 -3.26
N ARG A 39 -6.65 -11.69 -4.58
CA ARG A 39 -7.45 -12.52 -5.50
C ARG A 39 -6.76 -13.81 -5.94
N THR A 40 -5.43 -13.78 -6.04
CA THR A 40 -4.62 -14.90 -6.56
C THR A 40 -4.08 -15.72 -5.39
N VAL A 41 -4.71 -16.86 -5.13
CA VAL A 41 -4.35 -17.71 -3.97
C VAL A 41 -2.89 -18.15 -4.02
N ALA A 42 -2.38 -18.55 -5.19
CA ALA A 42 -0.99 -19.01 -5.33
C ALA A 42 0.05 -17.94 -4.90
N ASP A 43 -0.19 -16.65 -5.22
CA ASP A 43 0.70 -15.57 -4.77
C ASP A 43 0.64 -15.36 -3.26
N LEU A 44 -0.54 -15.55 -2.65
CA LEU A 44 -0.72 -15.46 -1.21
C LEU A 44 -0.04 -16.62 -0.49
N GLU A 45 -0.16 -17.84 -1.02
CA GLU A 45 0.51 -19.04 -0.51
C GLU A 45 2.04 -18.87 -0.53
N GLU A 46 2.58 -18.32 -1.61
CA GLU A 46 4.01 -18.00 -1.71
C GLU A 46 4.44 -17.03 -0.60
N THR A 47 3.66 -15.97 -0.37
CA THR A 47 3.94 -15.01 0.70
C THR A 47 3.91 -15.67 2.08
N VAL A 48 2.88 -16.48 2.36
CA VAL A 48 2.77 -17.21 3.64
C VAL A 48 3.92 -18.17 3.81
N SER A 49 4.30 -18.91 2.75
CA SER A 49 5.44 -19.82 2.75
C SER A 49 6.75 -19.13 3.08
N GLN A 50 7.01 -17.94 2.46
CA GLN A 50 8.20 -17.15 2.76
C GLN A 50 8.21 -16.66 4.21
N VAL A 51 7.08 -16.12 4.71
CA VAL A 51 6.96 -15.66 6.09
C VAL A 51 7.20 -16.77 7.09
N THR A 52 6.57 -17.94 6.88
CA THR A 52 6.71 -19.08 7.79
C THR A 52 8.09 -19.73 7.69
N GLY A 53 8.68 -19.77 6.50
CA GLY A 53 10.05 -20.22 6.28
C GLY A 53 11.10 -19.35 7.00
N ASP A 54 10.83 -18.05 7.12
CA ASP A 54 11.63 -17.09 7.89
C ASP A 54 11.33 -17.10 9.41
N GLY A 55 10.43 -18.00 9.86
CA GLY A 55 10.06 -18.17 11.28
C GLY A 55 8.97 -17.19 11.78
N GLY A 56 8.33 -16.44 10.89
CA GLY A 56 7.21 -15.55 11.19
C GLY A 56 5.86 -16.27 11.20
N GLN A 57 4.79 -15.52 11.45
CA GLN A 57 3.41 -16.02 11.45
C GLN A 57 2.57 -15.28 10.41
N ALA A 58 1.99 -16.05 9.48
CA ALA A 58 1.05 -15.51 8.49
C ALA A 58 0.01 -16.56 8.10
N TRP A 59 -1.14 -16.07 7.66
CA TRP A 59 -2.18 -16.85 7.02
C TRP A 59 -2.82 -16.03 5.90
N LEU A 60 -3.65 -16.66 5.09
CA LEU A 60 -4.24 -16.04 3.92
C LEU A 60 -5.75 -16.21 3.87
N THR A 61 -6.41 -15.26 3.21
CA THR A 61 -7.79 -15.41 2.76
C THR A 61 -7.93 -14.82 1.35
N ARG A 62 -8.57 -15.55 0.46
CA ARG A 62 -8.93 -14.99 -0.84
C ARG A 62 -9.98 -13.90 -0.64
N CYS A 63 -9.70 -12.69 -1.15
CA CYS A 63 -10.61 -11.56 -1.07
C CYS A 63 -10.41 -10.63 -2.27
N ASP A 64 -11.50 -10.32 -2.98
CA ASP A 64 -11.55 -9.17 -3.87
C ASP A 64 -12.06 -7.99 -3.06
N VAL A 65 -11.22 -6.97 -2.86
CA VAL A 65 -11.55 -5.80 -2.04
C VAL A 65 -12.68 -4.95 -2.64
N SER A 66 -12.98 -5.11 -3.92
CA SER A 66 -14.12 -4.44 -4.57
C SER A 66 -15.47 -5.11 -4.30
N ASP A 67 -15.48 -6.28 -3.65
CA ASP A 67 -16.66 -7.04 -3.25
C ASP A 67 -16.90 -6.90 -1.75
N GLU A 68 -17.95 -6.15 -1.37
CA GLU A 68 -18.26 -5.84 0.02
C GLU A 68 -18.49 -7.12 0.87
N ALA A 69 -19.15 -8.15 0.30
CA ALA A 69 -19.40 -9.40 1.02
C ALA A 69 -18.09 -10.14 1.34
N GLN A 70 -17.17 -10.22 0.37
CA GLN A 70 -15.85 -10.82 0.60
C GLN A 70 -15.02 -10.04 1.61
N VAL A 71 -15.15 -8.71 1.64
CA VAL A 71 -14.48 -7.85 2.64
C VAL A 71 -15.03 -8.14 4.04
N GLU A 72 -16.34 -8.16 4.22
CA GLU A 72 -16.96 -8.46 5.52
C GLU A 72 -16.61 -9.87 6.00
N ASP A 73 -16.63 -10.87 5.11
CA ASP A 73 -16.22 -12.25 5.43
C ASP A 73 -14.74 -12.31 5.88
N ALA A 74 -13.84 -11.65 5.16
CA ALA A 74 -12.42 -11.66 5.48
C ALA A 74 -12.11 -10.96 6.81
N VAL A 75 -12.74 -9.82 7.07
CA VAL A 75 -12.60 -9.08 8.34
C VAL A 75 -13.29 -9.84 9.49
N GLY A 76 -14.41 -10.50 9.22
CA GLY A 76 -15.09 -11.40 10.16
C GLY A 76 -14.18 -12.54 10.60
N ALA A 77 -13.59 -13.27 9.65
CA ALA A 77 -12.65 -14.35 9.94
C ALA A 77 -11.41 -13.87 10.74
N ALA A 78 -10.91 -12.67 10.45
CA ALA A 78 -9.84 -12.07 11.25
C ALA A 78 -10.28 -11.80 12.69
N ALA A 79 -11.50 -11.26 12.88
CA ALA A 79 -12.03 -10.96 14.19
C ALA A 79 -12.42 -12.21 15.03
N GLU A 80 -12.71 -13.34 14.38
CA GLU A 80 -12.91 -14.64 15.05
C GLU A 80 -11.60 -15.25 15.55
N ARG A 81 -10.50 -15.01 14.80
CA ARG A 81 -9.17 -15.53 15.12
C ARG A 81 -8.43 -14.66 16.14
N TRP A 82 -8.63 -13.34 16.09
CA TRP A 82 -7.91 -12.34 16.85
C TRP A 82 -8.86 -11.52 17.73
N ASP A 83 -8.48 -11.29 18.97
CA ASP A 83 -9.25 -10.43 19.88
C ASP A 83 -9.32 -8.97 19.40
N ARG A 84 -8.32 -8.56 18.59
CA ARG A 84 -8.23 -7.22 18.01
C ARG A 84 -7.47 -7.23 16.68
N ILE A 85 -7.72 -6.22 15.87
CA ILE A 85 -6.92 -5.91 14.68
C ILE A 85 -6.15 -4.63 15.01
N ASP A 86 -4.81 -4.68 14.95
CA ASP A 86 -3.97 -3.52 15.32
C ASP A 86 -3.66 -2.62 14.13
N VAL A 87 -3.42 -3.21 12.95
CA VAL A 87 -3.03 -2.46 11.74
C VAL A 87 -3.73 -3.02 10.51
N LEU A 88 -4.24 -2.10 9.68
CA LEU A 88 -4.66 -2.40 8.30
C LEU A 88 -3.72 -1.70 7.32
N ILE A 89 -3.19 -2.46 6.37
CA ILE A 89 -2.48 -1.94 5.21
C ILE A 89 -3.36 -2.11 3.97
N ASN A 90 -4.00 -1.04 3.54
CA ASN A 90 -4.72 -0.95 2.26
C ASN A 90 -3.72 -0.77 1.13
N ASN A 91 -3.25 -1.90 0.57
CA ASN A 91 -2.25 -1.90 -0.49
C ASN A 91 -2.77 -2.48 -1.81
N ALA A 92 -3.89 -3.21 -1.81
CA ALA A 92 -4.47 -3.72 -3.04
C ALA A 92 -4.71 -2.60 -4.05
N GLY A 93 -4.27 -2.82 -5.29
CA GLY A 93 -4.43 -1.84 -6.37
C GLY A 93 -4.06 -2.44 -7.70
N ILE A 94 -4.62 -1.84 -8.75
CA ILE A 94 -4.35 -2.10 -10.16
C ILE A 94 -4.14 -0.79 -10.88
N ASP A 95 -3.46 -0.83 -12.00
CA ASP A 95 -3.26 0.28 -12.92
C ASP A 95 -3.82 -0.03 -14.32
N ASP A 96 -3.88 0.97 -15.16
CA ASP A 96 -4.24 0.86 -16.58
C ASP A 96 -3.64 2.06 -17.32
N ASP A 97 -2.85 1.78 -18.33
CA ASP A 97 -2.13 2.74 -19.16
C ASP A 97 -2.91 3.15 -20.43
N THR A 98 -4.23 3.02 -20.41
CA THR A 98 -5.09 3.43 -21.53
C THR A 98 -5.09 4.95 -21.68
N PRO A 99 -4.81 5.50 -22.89
CA PRO A 99 -4.88 6.93 -23.15
C PRO A 99 -6.26 7.51 -22.80
N PHE A 100 -6.29 8.75 -22.32
CA PHE A 100 -7.48 9.39 -21.77
C PHE A 100 -8.72 9.34 -22.70
N LEU A 101 -8.49 9.51 -23.99
CA LEU A 101 -9.60 9.48 -24.99
C LEU A 101 -10.15 8.06 -25.24
N ASP A 102 -9.43 7.03 -24.87
CA ASP A 102 -9.75 5.63 -25.15
C ASP A 102 -10.21 4.87 -23.90
N ILE A 103 -10.16 5.50 -22.72
CA ILE A 103 -10.62 4.88 -21.47
C ILE A 103 -12.12 4.65 -21.55
N ASP A 104 -12.54 3.40 -21.53
CA ASP A 104 -13.94 3.04 -21.39
C ASP A 104 -14.40 3.06 -19.93
N ARG A 105 -15.73 3.06 -19.74
CA ARG A 105 -16.33 3.12 -18.42
C ARG A 105 -16.04 1.89 -17.54
N ALA A 106 -15.84 0.73 -18.15
CA ALA A 106 -15.56 -0.50 -17.39
C ALA A 106 -14.15 -0.48 -16.81
N ARG A 107 -13.15 -0.07 -17.59
CA ARG A 107 -11.78 0.13 -17.14
C ARG A 107 -11.68 1.17 -16.01
N TRP A 108 -12.30 2.35 -16.24
CA TRP A 108 -12.40 3.38 -15.21
C TRP A 108 -12.95 2.81 -13.90
N ARG A 109 -14.08 2.13 -13.95
CA ARG A 109 -14.72 1.54 -12.77
C ARG A 109 -13.84 0.51 -12.09
N ALA A 110 -13.25 -0.41 -12.84
CA ALA A 110 -12.39 -1.44 -12.27
C ALA A 110 -11.25 -0.84 -11.42
N ILE A 111 -10.63 0.26 -11.89
CA ILE A 111 -9.59 0.97 -11.15
C ILE A 111 -10.17 1.64 -9.89
N ILE A 112 -11.23 2.41 -10.03
CA ILE A 112 -11.84 3.12 -8.89
C ILE A 112 -12.37 2.12 -7.86
N ASP A 113 -13.05 1.07 -8.30
CA ASP A 113 -13.65 0.07 -7.41
C ASP A 113 -12.58 -0.70 -6.63
N THR A 114 -11.47 -1.05 -7.28
CA THR A 114 -10.36 -1.74 -6.58
C THR A 114 -9.57 -0.79 -5.68
N ASN A 115 -9.08 0.35 -6.24
CA ASN A 115 -8.08 1.17 -5.57
C ASN A 115 -8.66 2.10 -4.52
N LEU A 116 -9.88 2.59 -4.71
CA LEU A 116 -10.50 3.59 -3.83
C LEU A 116 -11.70 3.02 -3.07
N THR A 117 -12.69 2.46 -3.77
CA THR A 117 -13.87 1.88 -3.12
C THR A 117 -13.47 0.71 -2.23
N GLY A 118 -12.63 -0.20 -2.73
CA GLY A 118 -12.14 -1.34 -1.96
C GLY A 118 -11.32 -0.93 -0.72
N ALA A 119 -10.48 0.11 -0.85
CA ALA A 119 -9.77 0.66 0.30
C ALA A 119 -10.73 1.27 1.34
N PHE A 120 -11.80 1.92 0.89
CA PHE A 120 -12.86 2.43 1.77
C PHE A 120 -13.59 1.28 2.48
N LEU A 121 -14.04 0.25 1.76
CA LEU A 121 -14.76 -0.90 2.33
C LEU A 121 -13.91 -1.60 3.41
N MET A 122 -12.66 -1.92 3.09
CA MET A 122 -11.73 -2.52 4.03
C MET A 122 -11.49 -1.63 5.26
N ALA A 123 -11.25 -0.32 5.04
CA ALA A 123 -11.04 0.63 6.13
C ALA A 123 -12.26 0.73 7.04
N GLN A 124 -13.48 0.78 6.47
CA GLN A 124 -14.72 0.89 7.24
C GLN A 124 -14.97 -0.37 8.07
N ALA A 125 -14.86 -1.56 7.46
CA ALA A 125 -15.06 -2.83 8.16
C ALA A 125 -14.06 -3.00 9.32
N VAL A 126 -12.78 -2.71 9.09
CA VAL A 126 -11.73 -2.80 10.11
C VAL A 126 -11.88 -1.71 11.18
N ALA A 127 -12.18 -0.46 10.79
CA ALA A 127 -12.36 0.64 11.75
C ALA A 127 -13.50 0.38 12.73
N ARG A 128 -14.61 -0.25 12.29
CA ARG A 128 -15.71 -0.66 13.18
C ARG A 128 -15.23 -1.64 14.27
N ARG A 129 -14.31 -2.54 13.96
CA ARG A 129 -13.70 -3.48 14.93
C ARG A 129 -12.70 -2.78 15.83
N MET A 130 -11.80 -1.98 15.25
CA MET A 130 -10.80 -1.20 16.00
C MET A 130 -11.45 -0.27 17.03
N ALA A 131 -12.55 0.40 16.68
CA ALA A 131 -13.28 1.29 17.61
C ALA A 131 -13.81 0.57 18.86
N GLN A 132 -14.09 -0.73 18.77
CA GLN A 132 -14.57 -1.56 19.89
C GLN A 132 -13.42 -2.13 20.74
N THR A 133 -12.20 -2.16 20.19
CA THR A 133 -11.04 -2.82 20.81
C THR A 133 -9.91 -1.85 21.20
N GLY A 134 -10.22 -0.55 21.27
CA GLY A 134 -9.28 0.46 21.77
C GLY A 134 -8.40 1.11 20.71
N GLY A 135 -8.85 1.11 19.44
CA GLY A 135 -8.17 1.82 18.35
C GLY A 135 -7.20 0.96 17.55
N GLY A 136 -6.44 1.62 16.69
CA GLY A 136 -5.49 0.97 15.78
C GLY A 136 -4.88 1.93 14.76
N VAL A 137 -4.30 1.38 13.70
CA VAL A 137 -3.69 2.17 12.63
C VAL A 137 -4.16 1.67 11.26
N ILE A 138 -4.60 2.59 10.41
CA ILE A 138 -4.98 2.31 9.02
C ILE A 138 -4.02 3.07 8.11
N LEU A 139 -3.34 2.33 7.22
CA LEU A 139 -2.37 2.88 6.29
C LEU A 139 -2.77 2.54 4.85
N HIS A 140 -2.62 3.51 3.96
CA HIS A 140 -2.98 3.37 2.56
C HIS A 140 -1.76 3.49 1.66
N THR A 141 -1.61 2.59 0.69
CA THR A 141 -0.65 2.74 -0.41
C THR A 141 -1.23 3.71 -1.44
N ALA A 142 -0.87 4.98 -1.31
CA ALA A 142 -1.19 5.99 -2.32
C ALA A 142 -0.19 5.92 -3.50
N SER A 143 0.25 7.04 -4.02
CA SER A 143 1.28 7.19 -5.06
C SER A 143 1.75 8.63 -5.10
N ILE A 144 2.93 8.89 -5.64
CA ILE A 144 3.33 10.24 -6.05
C ILE A 144 2.33 10.85 -7.02
N ASP A 145 1.65 10.02 -7.82
CA ASP A 145 0.63 10.42 -8.79
C ASP A 145 -0.65 10.94 -8.13
N ALA A 146 -0.82 10.72 -6.83
CA ALA A 146 -1.91 11.32 -6.06
C ALA A 146 -1.80 12.85 -5.94
N SER A 147 -0.60 13.40 -6.13
CA SER A 147 -0.30 14.82 -6.02
C SER A 147 0.17 15.45 -7.34
N GLY A 148 0.39 14.63 -8.36
CA GLY A 148 0.82 15.03 -9.69
C GLY A 148 0.00 14.34 -10.76
N GLY A 149 0.34 14.58 -12.02
CA GLY A 149 -0.20 13.83 -13.15
C GLY A 149 0.87 12.97 -13.79
N ASP A 150 0.54 11.73 -14.09
CA ASP A 150 1.32 10.89 -14.98
C ASP A 150 0.41 10.38 -16.10
N GLY A 151 0.88 10.37 -17.32
CA GLY A 151 0.12 9.90 -18.48
C GLY A 151 0.67 8.56 -18.95
N PRO A 152 -0.20 7.66 -19.36
CA PRO A 152 -1.67 7.73 -19.54
C PRO A 152 -2.51 7.12 -18.39
N TYR A 153 -2.31 7.47 -17.14
CA TYR A 153 -2.86 6.84 -15.93
C TYR A 153 -4.04 7.60 -15.28
N ALA A 154 -4.97 8.15 -16.05
CA ALA A 154 -6.03 9.04 -15.53
C ALA A 154 -6.88 8.41 -14.41
N ALA A 155 -7.37 7.18 -14.58
CA ALA A 155 -8.18 6.51 -13.56
C ALA A 155 -7.36 6.16 -12.31
N TYR A 156 -6.12 5.72 -12.50
CA TYR A 156 -5.18 5.43 -11.42
C TYR A 156 -4.90 6.70 -10.60
N ASN A 157 -4.49 7.80 -11.26
CA ASN A 157 -4.22 9.08 -10.60
C ASN A 157 -5.42 9.57 -9.80
N ALA A 158 -6.62 9.51 -10.39
CA ALA A 158 -7.87 9.88 -9.70
C ALA A 158 -8.10 9.01 -8.45
N SER A 159 -7.89 7.69 -8.56
CA SER A 159 -8.06 6.77 -7.44
C SER A 159 -7.08 7.06 -6.29
N LYS A 160 -5.81 7.31 -6.63
CA LYS A 160 -4.76 7.59 -5.63
C LYS A 160 -4.91 8.97 -4.99
N ALA A 161 -5.34 9.98 -5.76
CA ALA A 161 -5.72 11.29 -5.22
C ALA A 161 -6.93 11.19 -4.26
N GLY A 162 -7.92 10.35 -4.60
CA GLY A 162 -9.06 10.05 -3.73
C GLY A 162 -8.66 9.46 -2.38
N LEU A 163 -7.64 8.60 -2.34
CA LEU A 163 -7.12 8.05 -1.08
C LEU A 163 -6.57 9.13 -0.14
N LEU A 164 -5.92 10.18 -0.66
CA LEU A 164 -5.45 11.28 0.18
C LEU A 164 -6.62 12.06 0.81
N GLY A 165 -7.74 12.21 0.07
CA GLY A 165 -8.97 12.81 0.58
C GLY A 165 -9.59 11.94 1.69
N LEU A 166 -9.78 10.65 1.40
CA LEU A 166 -10.31 9.66 2.34
C LEU A 166 -9.47 9.61 3.63
N ASN A 167 -8.16 9.51 3.51
CA ASN A 167 -7.22 9.49 4.64
C ASN A 167 -7.39 10.69 5.57
N ARG A 168 -7.48 11.91 5.02
CA ARG A 168 -7.66 13.12 5.85
C ARG A 168 -8.97 13.12 6.64
N THR A 169 -10.06 12.69 6.02
CA THR A 169 -11.36 12.57 6.69
C THR A 169 -11.30 11.50 7.78
N MET A 170 -10.73 10.32 7.49
CA MET A 170 -10.56 9.27 8.48
C MET A 170 -9.70 9.71 9.67
N ALA A 171 -8.63 10.43 9.43
CA ALA A 171 -7.77 10.96 10.51
C ALA A 171 -8.53 11.91 11.45
N LEU A 172 -9.47 12.70 10.93
CA LEU A 172 -10.30 13.61 11.72
C LEU A 172 -11.40 12.88 12.49
N GLU A 173 -12.14 12.00 11.82
CA GLU A 173 -13.31 11.36 12.40
C GLU A 173 -12.95 10.24 13.38
N LEU A 174 -11.89 9.47 13.09
CA LEU A 174 -11.55 8.28 13.85
C LEU A 174 -10.57 8.52 15.00
N ALA A 175 -9.97 9.71 15.10
CA ALA A 175 -9.07 10.06 16.20
C ALA A 175 -9.74 9.91 17.58
N ALA A 176 -11.03 10.26 17.68
CA ALA A 176 -11.78 10.16 18.93
C ALA A 176 -11.94 8.73 19.45
N VAL A 177 -11.79 7.72 18.56
CA VAL A 177 -11.84 6.30 18.93
C VAL A 177 -10.45 5.63 18.87
N GLY A 178 -9.39 6.44 18.91
CA GLY A 178 -8.01 5.97 19.01
C GLY A 178 -7.44 5.39 17.72
N ILE A 179 -8.00 5.71 16.56
CA ILE A 179 -7.51 5.22 15.26
C ILE A 179 -6.73 6.33 14.55
N ARG A 180 -5.50 6.03 14.10
CA ARG A 180 -4.71 6.88 13.22
C ARG A 180 -4.85 6.41 11.77
N SER A 181 -4.85 7.36 10.84
CA SER A 181 -4.88 7.07 9.41
C SER A 181 -3.82 7.87 8.69
N ASN A 182 -2.99 7.22 7.84
CA ASN A 182 -1.96 7.87 7.04
C ASN A 182 -1.82 7.20 5.67
N CYS A 183 -1.28 7.96 4.71
CA CYS A 183 -0.87 7.44 3.41
C CYS A 183 0.66 7.28 3.34
N VAL A 184 1.10 6.29 2.59
CA VAL A 184 2.46 6.20 2.05
C VAL A 184 2.34 6.33 0.53
N SER A 185 3.09 7.26 -0.05
CA SER A 185 3.14 7.50 -1.49
C SER A 185 4.48 7.06 -2.06
N PRO A 186 4.57 5.82 -2.59
CA PRO A 186 5.76 5.37 -3.27
C PRO A 186 5.99 6.15 -4.57
N GLY A 187 7.26 6.34 -4.93
CA GLY A 187 7.67 6.69 -6.28
C GLY A 187 7.79 5.45 -7.17
N PHE A 188 8.53 5.56 -8.26
CA PHE A 188 8.83 4.42 -9.11
C PHE A 188 9.51 3.33 -8.28
N THR A 189 8.79 2.23 -8.07
CA THR A 189 9.19 1.14 -7.18
C THR A 189 9.49 -0.12 -8.01
N HIS A 190 10.57 -0.81 -7.68
CA HIS A 190 10.94 -2.07 -8.33
C HIS A 190 9.95 -3.17 -7.92
N THR A 191 8.99 -3.44 -8.77
CA THR A 191 7.93 -4.46 -8.60
C THR A 191 7.73 -5.22 -9.91
N VAL A 192 7.07 -6.37 -9.85
CA VAL A 192 6.64 -7.11 -11.05
C VAL A 192 5.79 -6.23 -11.98
N MET A 193 4.97 -5.33 -11.43
CA MET A 193 4.18 -4.35 -12.20
C MET A 193 5.11 -3.45 -13.03
N THR A 194 6.13 -2.87 -12.40
CA THR A 194 7.13 -2.04 -13.09
C THR A 194 7.94 -2.84 -14.12
N GLU A 195 8.34 -4.06 -13.78
CA GLU A 195 9.09 -4.93 -14.73
C GLU A 195 8.29 -5.24 -15.98
N HIS A 196 6.98 -5.46 -15.85
CA HIS A 196 6.09 -5.70 -16.99
C HIS A 196 5.82 -4.43 -17.81
N ALA A 197 5.74 -3.26 -17.16
CA ALA A 197 5.48 -1.99 -17.82
C ALA A 197 6.69 -1.48 -18.63
N VAL A 198 7.92 -1.80 -18.17
CA VAL A 198 9.16 -1.34 -18.82
C VAL A 198 10.00 -2.55 -19.28
N GLY A 199 10.48 -2.57 -20.51
CA GLY A 199 11.35 -3.65 -20.97
C GLY A 199 12.72 -3.64 -20.25
N PRO A 200 13.51 -4.73 -20.37
CA PRO A 200 14.76 -4.91 -19.61
C PRO A 200 15.76 -3.75 -19.74
N LYS A 201 15.89 -3.17 -20.93
CA LYS A 201 16.81 -2.06 -21.18
C LYS A 201 16.42 -0.77 -20.41
N LEU A 202 15.11 -0.50 -20.31
CA LEU A 202 14.64 0.65 -19.54
C LEU A 202 14.75 0.36 -18.03
N LEU A 203 14.50 -0.87 -17.61
CA LEU A 203 14.67 -1.29 -16.23
C LEU A 203 16.11 -1.10 -15.74
N ASP A 204 17.11 -1.48 -16.55
CA ASP A 204 18.53 -1.25 -16.22
C ASP A 204 18.84 0.23 -16.06
N TYR A 205 18.33 1.09 -16.94
CA TYR A 205 18.46 2.55 -16.82
C TYR A 205 17.83 3.05 -15.52
N LEU A 206 16.61 2.61 -15.20
CA LEU A 206 15.90 3.02 -14.01
C LEU A 206 16.59 2.57 -12.72
N ASN A 207 17.29 1.44 -12.73
CA ASN A 207 18.00 0.91 -11.55
C ASN A 207 19.36 1.53 -11.27
N GLY A 208 19.94 2.29 -12.19
CA GLY A 208 21.30 2.80 -11.98
C GLY A 208 21.59 4.19 -12.52
N SER A 209 20.71 4.73 -13.37
CA SER A 209 20.97 5.97 -14.10
C SER A 209 19.73 6.87 -14.23
N PHE A 210 18.71 6.63 -13.43
CA PHE A 210 17.42 7.35 -13.51
C PHE A 210 17.61 8.85 -13.26
N ALA A 211 17.94 9.60 -14.29
CA ALA A 211 18.38 11.00 -14.19
C ALA A 211 17.37 11.93 -13.49
N ARG A 212 16.06 11.66 -13.65
CA ARG A 212 14.99 12.47 -13.05
C ARG A 212 14.84 12.26 -11.54
N VAL A 213 15.33 11.13 -11.01
CA VAL A 213 15.27 10.81 -9.58
C VAL A 213 16.57 11.22 -8.90
N PRO A 214 16.57 12.08 -7.88
CA PRO A 214 17.79 12.54 -7.20
C PRO A 214 18.71 11.41 -6.73
N MET A 215 18.15 10.33 -6.19
CA MET A 215 18.91 9.13 -5.78
C MET A 215 19.24 8.19 -6.94
N LYS A 216 18.83 8.51 -8.18
CA LYS A 216 19.15 7.85 -9.46
C LYS A 216 18.82 6.36 -9.54
N ARG A 217 17.84 5.91 -8.80
CA ARG A 217 17.40 4.52 -8.77
C ARG A 217 15.91 4.41 -8.49
N LEU A 218 15.37 3.25 -8.74
CA LEU A 218 14.04 2.86 -8.25
C LEU A 218 14.03 2.76 -6.72
N VAL A 219 12.87 2.97 -6.14
CA VAL A 219 12.57 2.64 -4.75
C VAL A 219 12.46 1.12 -4.64
N ARG A 220 12.96 0.54 -3.55
CA ARG A 220 12.76 -0.88 -3.27
C ARG A 220 11.48 -1.09 -2.46
N THR A 221 10.87 -2.25 -2.62
CA THR A 221 9.65 -2.62 -1.88
C THR A 221 9.86 -2.65 -0.37
N ASP A 222 11.06 -3.03 0.10
CA ASP A 222 11.42 -3.01 1.53
C ASP A 222 11.51 -1.60 2.10
N GLU A 223 11.92 -0.60 1.32
CA GLU A 223 11.94 0.80 1.76
C GLU A 223 10.51 1.34 2.00
N VAL A 224 9.55 0.94 1.15
CA VAL A 224 8.14 1.26 1.36
C VAL A 224 7.58 0.52 2.58
N ALA A 225 7.93 -0.76 2.75
CA ALA A 225 7.53 -1.56 3.91
C ALA A 225 8.05 -0.95 5.23
N HIS A 226 9.28 -0.42 5.26
CA HIS A 226 9.82 0.27 6.43
C HIS A 226 9.07 1.55 6.79
N ALA A 227 8.56 2.28 5.79
CA ALA A 227 7.70 3.44 6.05
C ALA A 227 6.36 3.03 6.70
N PHE A 228 5.78 1.91 6.27
CA PHE A 228 4.59 1.35 6.91
C PHE A 228 4.88 0.90 8.34
N LEU A 229 5.99 0.21 8.59
CA LEU A 229 6.41 -0.18 9.95
C LEU A 229 6.54 1.05 10.86
N PHE A 230 7.20 2.11 10.39
CA PHE A 230 7.34 3.35 11.16
C PHE A 230 5.98 3.97 11.49
N LEU A 231 5.12 4.18 10.49
CA LEU A 231 3.81 4.80 10.69
C LEU A 231 2.86 3.95 11.55
N ALA A 232 3.00 2.62 11.51
CA ALA A 232 2.23 1.70 12.36
C ALA A 232 2.70 1.69 13.82
N SER A 233 3.94 2.08 14.09
CA SER A 233 4.56 2.00 15.42
C SER A 233 4.11 3.10 16.37
N ASP A 234 4.42 2.91 17.67
CA ASP A 234 4.19 3.91 18.72
C ASP A 234 5.08 5.16 18.55
N GLN A 235 6.17 5.06 17.78
CA GLN A 235 7.02 6.21 17.43
C GLN A 235 6.27 7.24 16.56
N ALA A 236 5.23 6.81 15.86
CA ALA A 236 4.35 7.66 15.05
C ALA A 236 3.02 8.01 15.76
N SER A 237 2.95 7.91 17.09
CA SER A 237 1.70 8.07 17.86
C SER A 237 1.01 9.43 17.68
N ALA A 238 1.75 10.49 17.36
CA ALA A 238 1.22 11.82 17.06
C ALA A 238 1.08 12.09 15.55
N ILE A 239 1.27 11.09 14.67
CA ILE A 239 1.20 11.24 13.22
C ILE A 239 -0.10 10.64 12.70
N THR A 240 -0.99 11.49 12.19
CA THR A 240 -2.24 11.09 11.52
C THR A 240 -2.60 12.11 10.43
N GLY A 241 -3.24 11.67 9.35
CA GLY A 241 -3.71 12.51 8.25
C GLY A 241 -2.64 12.89 7.22
N ILE A 242 -1.38 12.42 7.37
CA ILE A 242 -0.28 12.76 6.46
C ILE A 242 -0.22 11.84 5.23
N ASP A 243 0.54 12.32 4.26
CA ASP A 243 1.05 11.56 3.12
C ASP A 243 2.59 11.53 3.20
N LEU A 244 3.15 10.36 3.48
CA LEU A 244 4.59 10.12 3.56
C LEU A 244 5.11 9.64 2.20
N ARG A 245 5.89 10.46 1.53
CA ARG A 245 6.49 10.09 0.24
C ARG A 245 7.74 9.26 0.43
N VAL A 246 7.82 8.16 -0.32
CA VAL A 246 8.98 7.26 -0.40
C VAL A 246 9.35 7.16 -1.88
N ASP A 247 10.02 8.17 -2.41
CA ASP A 247 10.14 8.42 -3.85
C ASP A 247 11.58 8.73 -4.32
N ALA A 248 12.56 8.45 -3.47
CA ALA A 248 13.97 8.72 -3.74
C ALA A 248 14.25 10.20 -4.12
N GLY A 249 13.38 11.12 -3.66
CA GLY A 249 13.49 12.56 -3.88
C GLY A 249 12.83 13.07 -5.17
N LEU A 250 12.13 12.21 -5.93
CA LEU A 250 11.56 12.57 -7.23
C LEU A 250 10.64 13.80 -7.13
N THR A 251 9.72 13.84 -6.18
CA THR A 251 8.76 14.95 -6.04
C THR A 251 9.31 16.17 -5.33
N ALA A 252 10.49 16.10 -4.74
CA ALA A 252 11.20 17.26 -4.21
C ALA A 252 11.90 18.08 -5.31
N ASN A 253 12.05 17.52 -6.50
CA ASN A 253 12.71 18.16 -7.62
C ASN A 253 11.69 18.95 -8.47
N TRP A 254 11.55 20.22 -8.19
CA TRP A 254 10.69 21.16 -8.96
C TRP A 254 11.29 21.59 -10.30
N TYR A 255 12.60 21.45 -10.45
CA TYR A 255 13.34 21.86 -11.62
C TYR A 255 14.03 20.66 -12.25
N ILE A 256 13.57 20.34 -13.43
CA ILE A 256 14.34 19.49 -14.34
C ILE A 256 15.17 20.47 -15.18
N LEU A 257 16.32 20.88 -14.67
CA LEU A 257 17.39 21.28 -15.56
C LEU A 257 17.79 20.01 -16.29
N GLU A 258 17.36 19.87 -17.54
CA GLU A 258 18.06 18.98 -18.45
C GLU A 258 19.47 19.56 -18.56
N THR A 259 20.36 19.04 -17.72
CA THR A 259 21.78 19.23 -17.97
C THR A 259 22.05 18.52 -19.28
N LEU A 260 22.30 19.29 -20.33
CA LEU A 260 22.84 18.76 -21.57
C LEU A 260 24.04 17.88 -21.19
N PRO A 261 24.24 16.72 -21.84
CA PRO A 261 25.31 15.77 -21.50
C PRO A 261 26.72 16.36 -21.49
N ASP A 262 26.90 17.57 -21.98
CA ASP A 262 28.20 18.25 -22.19
C ASP A 262 28.26 19.66 -21.54
N ALA A 263 27.52 19.93 -20.46
CA ALA A 263 27.60 21.19 -19.72
C ALA A 263 28.40 21.05 -18.42
#